data_4683df698f39abed918ed287587637e8
#
_entry.id   4683df698f39abed918ed287587637e8
#
_cell.length_a   1.000
_cell.length_b   1.000
_cell.length_c   1.000
_cell.angle_alpha   90.00
_cell.angle_beta   90.00
_cell.angle_gamma   90.00
#
_symmetry.space_group_name_H-M   'P 1'
#
loop_
_entity.id
_entity.type
_entity.pdbx_description
1 polymer ?
#
loop_
_entity_poly.entity_id
_entity_poly.type
_entity_poly.pdbx_seq_one_letter_code
_entity_poly.pdbx_strand_id
1 'polypeptide(L)'
;MIKIVPEVRGRMTDGGTKRLFPKGIETGEFAPWCADAYCERTGTDPAWKSDAVRLVRGNELPEEGYRINVGEKKVEIAASCERGAIWGLTTLYLLKNQEGKIPVCRIEDAPSLAHRGLMLDCARHFFSAGEVKRIIEYSTLAKINVLHWHLSDDQGWRIESRQFPLLHETGGSYYTQDEIRQIVEYARRRGMEIIPEIDLPGHTSGILAAYPEYGCRREKVQLAECGGIYRTILCAGKEETFTFLDRLLKEVCGLFPSGRFHIGGDEAPKNEWEACPDCRRRMEEEHLLTSDDLQGYFSKRISVILKKYGKVPVCWDDTLISDIRPDEMSVQYWNIQRAKLLKDFSDKGKFIYSDMFELYLDYPHSMIPLRKVYGSRPKIGKKDYSGCASFTGMEACLWSEHIESDGELEKHIFPRIYALAENAWSGSKNYSSFLSRLSALMQKCAEGGVSCTPLESCNPKGSARQSETMAYFLKMNSAMTPEIREKTVESSKPSREFARRFATQFFRLSDMPLLLKMMRQQR
;
A
#
# COMPACT_ATOMS: atom_id res chain seq x y z
N MET A 1 19.54 -12.78 -23.32
CA MET A 1 18.90 -11.52 -22.83
C MET A 1 18.60 -11.69 -21.35
N ILE A 2 19.05 -10.78 -20.52
CA ILE A 2 18.84 -10.78 -19.07
C ILE A 2 17.37 -10.46 -18.79
N LYS A 3 16.70 -11.33 -18.00
CA LYS A 3 15.25 -11.23 -17.71
C LYS A 3 15.04 -10.88 -16.24
N ILE A 4 15.04 -9.60 -15.91
CA ILE A 4 14.74 -9.08 -14.56
C ILE A 4 13.59 -8.07 -14.59
N VAL A 5 12.82 -8.03 -13.53
CA VAL A 5 11.76 -7.04 -13.25
C VAL A 5 12.05 -6.46 -11.86
N PRO A 6 12.09 -5.14 -11.71
CA PRO A 6 11.98 -4.11 -12.75
C PRO A 6 13.17 -4.08 -13.73
N GLU A 7 12.92 -3.51 -14.92
CA GLU A 7 13.97 -3.26 -15.91
C GLU A 7 15.05 -2.33 -15.36
N VAL A 8 16.30 -2.61 -15.67
CA VAL A 8 17.42 -1.72 -15.30
C VAL A 8 17.22 -0.36 -15.97
N ARG A 9 17.11 0.68 -15.15
CA ARG A 9 16.95 2.07 -15.61
C ARG A 9 18.24 2.67 -16.12
N GLY A 10 19.36 2.29 -15.53
CA GLY A 10 20.69 2.80 -15.88
C GLY A 10 21.36 2.02 -16.99
N ARG A 11 22.62 1.61 -16.77
CA ARG A 11 23.43 0.91 -17.76
C ARG A 11 23.51 -0.58 -17.49
N MET A 12 23.40 -1.38 -18.52
CA MET A 12 23.60 -2.83 -18.46
C MET A 12 24.43 -3.29 -19.65
N THR A 13 25.49 -4.06 -19.38
CA THR A 13 26.30 -4.72 -20.40
C THR A 13 26.32 -6.21 -20.13
N ASP A 14 26.18 -7.02 -21.19
CA ASP A 14 26.27 -8.48 -21.14
C ASP A 14 27.63 -8.89 -21.75
N GLY A 15 28.46 -9.56 -20.95
CA GLY A 15 29.79 -10.01 -21.41
C GLY A 15 29.76 -11.30 -22.24
N GLY A 16 28.59 -11.86 -22.51
CA GLY A 16 28.41 -13.05 -23.34
C GLY A 16 28.82 -14.39 -22.69
N THR A 17 29.51 -14.36 -21.56
CA THR A 17 29.93 -15.54 -20.78
C THR A 17 29.13 -15.69 -19.49
N LYS A 18 29.18 -16.87 -18.86
CA LYS A 18 28.51 -17.17 -17.59
C LYS A 18 29.50 -17.76 -16.61
N ARG A 19 29.29 -17.49 -15.32
CA ARG A 19 30.00 -18.09 -14.21
C ARG A 19 29.05 -18.80 -13.24
N LEU A 20 29.57 -19.61 -12.34
CA LEU A 20 28.81 -20.17 -11.24
C LEU A 20 28.37 -19.06 -10.28
N PHE A 21 27.23 -19.27 -9.64
CA PHE A 21 26.72 -18.36 -8.61
C PHE A 21 27.66 -18.36 -7.39
N PRO A 22 27.95 -17.19 -6.79
CA PRO A 22 28.82 -17.10 -5.63
C PRO A 22 28.28 -17.88 -4.43
N LYS A 23 29.19 -18.44 -3.60
CA LYS A 23 28.82 -19.25 -2.43
C LYS A 23 28.87 -18.48 -1.12
N GLY A 24 29.55 -17.32 -1.09
CA GLY A 24 29.73 -16.51 0.10
C GLY A 24 29.33 -15.06 -0.12
N ILE A 25 29.35 -14.28 0.96
CA ILE A 25 29.12 -12.84 0.93
C ILE A 25 29.98 -12.12 1.97
N GLU A 26 30.54 -10.98 1.60
CA GLU A 26 31.26 -10.05 2.47
C GLU A 26 30.50 -8.71 2.47
N THR A 27 29.93 -8.36 3.62
CA THR A 27 29.10 -7.13 3.74
C THR A 27 29.93 -5.85 3.84
N GLY A 28 31.24 -5.96 4.13
CA GLY A 28 32.12 -4.78 4.20
C GLY A 28 31.66 -3.77 5.24
N GLU A 29 31.41 -2.54 4.80
CA GLU A 29 30.94 -1.43 5.65
C GLU A 29 29.40 -1.44 5.86
N PHE A 30 28.67 -2.33 5.21
CA PHE A 30 27.23 -2.47 5.38
C PHE A 30 26.89 -3.31 6.62
N ALA A 31 25.78 -3.00 7.24
CA ALA A 31 25.25 -3.81 8.33
C ALA A 31 25.00 -5.25 7.87
N PRO A 32 25.40 -6.27 8.65
CA PRO A 32 25.29 -7.68 8.24
C PRO A 32 23.90 -8.10 7.81
N TRP A 33 22.86 -7.58 8.44
CA TRP A 33 21.45 -7.87 8.11
C TRP A 33 21.04 -7.52 6.67
N CYS A 34 21.79 -6.67 5.95
CA CYS A 34 21.53 -6.39 4.53
C CYS A 34 21.65 -7.62 3.64
N ALA A 35 22.39 -8.64 4.09
CA ALA A 35 22.59 -9.88 3.37
C ALA A 35 21.60 -10.99 3.74
N ASP A 36 20.83 -10.85 4.81
CA ASP A 36 20.01 -11.92 5.36
C ASP A 36 19.04 -12.50 4.33
N ALA A 37 18.22 -11.66 3.70
CA ALA A 37 17.26 -12.10 2.68
C ALA A 37 17.95 -12.76 1.47
N TYR A 38 19.14 -12.29 1.09
CA TYR A 38 19.93 -12.89 0.02
C TYR A 38 20.43 -14.29 0.42
N CYS A 39 20.96 -14.43 1.64
CA CYS A 39 21.42 -15.71 2.17
C CYS A 39 20.27 -16.73 2.28
N GLU A 40 19.12 -16.30 2.81
CA GLU A 40 17.90 -17.12 2.90
C GLU A 40 17.45 -17.62 1.51
N ARG A 41 17.40 -16.74 0.50
CA ARG A 41 16.95 -17.05 -0.88
C ARG A 41 17.93 -17.93 -1.65
N THR A 42 19.21 -17.84 -1.37
CA THR A 42 20.27 -18.47 -2.19
C THR A 42 20.94 -19.65 -1.53
N GLY A 43 20.83 -19.80 -0.21
CA GLY A 43 21.63 -20.74 0.57
C GLY A 43 23.10 -20.30 0.69
N THR A 44 23.41 -19.03 0.44
CA THR A 44 24.76 -18.48 0.56
C THR A 44 25.17 -18.41 2.03
N ASP A 45 26.39 -18.87 2.34
CA ASP A 45 26.94 -18.84 3.68
C ASP A 45 27.77 -17.54 3.90
N PRO A 46 27.38 -16.67 4.84
CA PRO A 46 28.14 -15.46 5.14
C PRO A 46 29.53 -15.75 5.75
N ALA A 47 29.76 -16.94 6.28
CA ALA A 47 31.09 -17.37 6.75
C ALA A 47 32.03 -17.79 5.63
N TRP A 48 31.50 -18.10 4.44
CA TRP A 48 32.29 -18.54 3.28
C TRP A 48 33.00 -17.37 2.61
N LYS A 49 34.35 -17.35 2.59
CA LYS A 49 35.15 -16.24 2.07
C LYS A 49 35.70 -16.44 0.67
N SER A 50 35.79 -17.69 0.20
CA SER A 50 36.21 -17.97 -1.16
C SER A 50 35.01 -17.82 -2.12
N ASP A 51 35.21 -17.14 -3.27
CA ASP A 51 34.15 -16.87 -4.25
C ASP A 51 32.92 -16.16 -3.63
N ALA A 52 33.17 -15.12 -2.83
CA ALA A 52 32.14 -14.33 -2.17
C ALA A 52 31.71 -13.13 -3.02
N VAL A 53 30.45 -12.71 -2.87
CA VAL A 53 29.99 -11.38 -3.29
C VAL A 53 30.57 -10.36 -2.31
N ARG A 54 31.20 -9.32 -2.81
CA ARG A 54 31.72 -8.24 -1.99
C ARG A 54 30.83 -7.01 -2.08
N LEU A 55 30.33 -6.53 -0.94
CA LEU A 55 29.64 -5.26 -0.85
C LEU A 55 30.63 -4.13 -0.55
N VAL A 56 30.52 -3.00 -1.26
CA VAL A 56 31.34 -1.81 -1.07
C VAL A 56 30.48 -0.54 -1.11
N ARG A 57 30.87 0.50 -0.38
CA ARG A 57 30.18 1.81 -0.47
C ARG A 57 30.46 2.47 -1.82
N GLY A 58 29.39 3.02 -2.42
CA GLY A 58 29.40 3.80 -3.66
C GLY A 58 28.75 5.14 -3.42
N ASN A 59 29.47 6.06 -2.77
CA ASN A 59 28.94 7.36 -2.34
C ASN A 59 28.52 8.26 -3.51
N GLU A 60 28.97 7.97 -4.72
CA GLU A 60 28.59 8.66 -5.95
C GLU A 60 27.25 8.19 -6.54
N LEU A 61 26.72 7.09 -6.05
CA LEU A 61 25.44 6.53 -6.53
C LEU A 61 24.25 7.29 -5.91
N PRO A 62 23.15 7.45 -6.64
CA PRO A 62 21.93 8.05 -6.10
C PRO A 62 21.35 7.22 -4.96
N GLU A 63 20.44 7.78 -4.19
CA GLU A 63 19.75 7.07 -3.11
C GLU A 63 19.11 5.77 -3.61
N GLU A 64 19.25 4.68 -2.85
CA GLU A 64 18.89 3.30 -3.24
C GLU A 64 19.63 2.78 -4.49
N GLY A 65 20.56 3.54 -5.05
CA GLY A 65 21.34 3.14 -6.23
C GLY A 65 22.38 2.07 -5.91
N TYR A 66 22.67 1.25 -6.92
CA TYR A 66 23.67 0.20 -6.84
C TYR A 66 24.36 -0.02 -8.18
N ARG A 67 25.58 -0.60 -8.11
CA ARG A 67 26.34 -1.08 -9.27
C ARG A 67 26.79 -2.50 -9.03
N ILE A 68 26.49 -3.41 -9.95
CA ILE A 68 26.92 -4.81 -9.93
C ILE A 68 28.00 -5.01 -10.97
N ASN A 69 29.14 -5.58 -10.58
CA ASN A 69 30.17 -6.06 -11.48
C ASN A 69 30.29 -7.58 -11.29
N VAL A 70 29.79 -8.35 -12.24
CA VAL A 70 29.98 -9.79 -12.33
C VAL A 70 31.14 -10.04 -13.28
N GLY A 71 32.33 -10.26 -12.75
CA GLY A 71 33.50 -10.71 -13.50
C GLY A 71 33.62 -12.22 -13.47
N GLU A 72 34.55 -12.79 -14.25
CA GLU A 72 34.81 -14.24 -14.28
C GLU A 72 35.24 -14.80 -12.92
N LYS A 73 36.03 -14.03 -12.16
CA LYS A 73 36.63 -14.48 -10.88
C LYS A 73 35.99 -13.86 -9.65
N LYS A 74 35.35 -12.70 -9.75
CA LYS A 74 34.83 -11.96 -8.59
C LYS A 74 33.48 -11.32 -8.92
N VAL A 75 32.67 -11.15 -7.88
CA VAL A 75 31.41 -10.40 -7.91
C VAL A 75 31.48 -9.27 -6.88
N GLU A 76 31.21 -8.06 -7.31
CA GLU A 76 31.22 -6.88 -6.46
C GLU A 76 29.93 -6.09 -6.65
N ILE A 77 29.34 -5.63 -5.56
CA ILE A 77 28.19 -4.73 -5.54
C ILE A 77 28.56 -3.48 -4.77
N ALA A 78 28.62 -2.35 -5.47
CA ALA A 78 28.70 -1.04 -4.86
C ALA A 78 27.27 -0.49 -4.64
N ALA A 79 27.00 0.12 -3.48
CA ALA A 79 25.71 0.70 -3.17
C ALA A 79 25.83 1.97 -2.33
N SER A 80 24.84 2.88 -2.50
CA SER A 80 24.81 4.16 -1.77
C SER A 80 24.39 4.02 -0.29
N CYS A 81 23.50 3.04 -0.02
CA CYS A 81 22.92 2.78 1.29
C CYS A 81 22.55 1.30 1.46
N GLU A 82 22.15 0.92 2.67
CA GLU A 82 21.73 -0.45 3.00
C GLU A 82 20.65 -0.98 2.05
N ARG A 83 19.65 -0.16 1.74
CA ARG A 83 18.57 -0.53 0.82
C ARG A 83 19.10 -0.72 -0.60
N GLY A 84 20.02 0.11 -1.07
CA GLY A 84 20.72 -0.07 -2.34
C GLY A 84 21.48 -1.41 -2.42
N ALA A 85 22.17 -1.80 -1.32
CA ALA A 85 22.83 -3.10 -1.24
C ALA A 85 21.85 -4.27 -1.34
N ILE A 86 20.71 -4.21 -0.65
CA ILE A 86 19.64 -5.21 -0.73
C ILE A 86 19.10 -5.31 -2.17
N TRP A 87 18.89 -4.19 -2.86
CA TRP A 87 18.42 -4.21 -4.25
C TRP A 87 19.46 -4.78 -5.21
N GLY A 88 20.73 -4.47 -5.00
CA GLY A 88 21.82 -5.07 -5.75
C GLY A 88 21.87 -6.59 -5.57
N LEU A 89 21.78 -7.06 -4.34
CA LEU A 89 21.72 -8.50 -4.00
C LEU A 89 20.47 -9.18 -4.56
N THR A 90 19.32 -8.52 -4.48
CA THR A 90 18.06 -9.02 -5.08
C THR A 90 18.20 -9.15 -6.59
N THR A 91 18.80 -8.16 -7.26
CA THR A 91 19.08 -8.22 -8.70
C THR A 91 20.03 -9.37 -9.02
N LEU A 92 21.12 -9.55 -8.26
CA LEU A 92 22.04 -10.67 -8.43
C LEU A 92 21.33 -12.02 -8.29
N TYR A 93 20.43 -12.17 -7.30
CA TYR A 93 19.60 -13.36 -7.13
C TYR A 93 18.71 -13.62 -8.37
N LEU A 94 18.07 -12.58 -8.93
CA LEU A 94 17.22 -12.70 -10.11
C LEU A 94 18.00 -13.04 -11.39
N LEU A 95 19.31 -12.78 -11.44
CA LEU A 95 20.18 -13.17 -12.56
C LEU A 95 20.50 -14.67 -12.58
N LYS A 96 20.31 -15.39 -11.45
CA LYS A 96 20.63 -16.81 -11.33
C LYS A 96 19.66 -17.63 -12.19
N ASN A 97 20.21 -18.40 -13.13
CA ASN A 97 19.43 -19.32 -13.94
C ASN A 97 19.25 -20.69 -13.24
N GLN A 98 18.49 -21.60 -13.87
CA GLN A 98 18.21 -22.93 -13.35
C GLN A 98 19.46 -23.80 -13.18
N GLU A 99 20.54 -23.53 -13.96
CA GLU A 99 21.82 -24.24 -13.85
C GLU A 99 22.71 -23.71 -12.71
N GLY A 100 22.23 -22.75 -11.92
CA GLY A 100 23.02 -22.10 -10.88
C GLY A 100 24.10 -21.17 -11.41
N LYS A 101 23.96 -20.64 -12.62
CA LYS A 101 24.91 -19.72 -13.26
C LYS A 101 24.33 -18.32 -13.38
N ILE A 102 25.23 -17.33 -13.41
CA ILE A 102 24.91 -15.91 -13.67
C ILE A 102 25.73 -15.39 -14.85
N PRO A 103 25.21 -14.44 -15.63
CA PRO A 103 25.96 -13.81 -16.71
C PRO A 103 27.12 -12.96 -16.16
N VAL A 104 28.25 -12.96 -16.84
CA VAL A 104 29.29 -11.94 -16.66
C VAL A 104 28.73 -10.64 -17.22
N CYS A 105 28.54 -9.63 -16.35
CA CYS A 105 27.88 -8.40 -16.75
C CYS A 105 28.23 -7.23 -15.82
N ARG A 106 27.92 -6.04 -16.26
CA ARG A 106 27.93 -4.83 -15.43
C ARG A 106 26.54 -4.20 -15.47
N ILE A 107 26.00 -3.91 -14.29
CA ILE A 107 24.71 -3.25 -14.11
C ILE A 107 24.92 -2.03 -13.22
N GLU A 108 24.37 -0.89 -13.61
CA GLU A 108 24.25 0.29 -12.76
C GLU A 108 22.80 0.73 -12.79
N ASP A 109 22.18 0.85 -11.64
CA ASP A 109 20.73 1.02 -11.54
C ASP A 109 20.32 1.79 -10.29
N ALA A 110 19.19 2.48 -10.37
CA ALA A 110 18.57 3.21 -9.26
C ALA A 110 17.08 3.45 -9.55
N PRO A 111 16.23 3.63 -8.52
CA PRO A 111 14.81 3.87 -8.71
C PRO A 111 14.52 5.24 -9.33
N SER A 112 13.42 5.34 -10.08
CA SER A 112 12.85 6.60 -10.55
C SER A 112 12.05 7.31 -9.46
N LEU A 113 11.33 6.55 -8.64
CA LEU A 113 10.47 7.06 -7.57
C LEU A 113 10.94 6.53 -6.22
N ALA A 114 10.96 7.41 -5.21
CA ALA A 114 11.38 7.06 -3.86
C ALA A 114 10.34 6.18 -3.14
N HIS A 115 9.04 6.41 -3.37
CA HIS A 115 7.96 5.62 -2.78
C HIS A 115 7.37 4.66 -3.82
N ARG A 116 7.42 3.37 -3.53
CA ARG A 116 6.90 2.26 -4.35
C ARG A 116 6.15 1.33 -3.40
N GLY A 117 4.86 1.64 -3.17
CA GLY A 117 4.07 1.08 -2.09
C GLY A 117 3.07 0.01 -2.51
N LEU A 118 2.74 -0.83 -1.53
CA LEU A 118 1.55 -1.66 -1.50
C LEU A 118 0.83 -1.40 -0.18
N MET A 119 -0.42 -0.94 -0.23
CA MET A 119 -1.30 -0.95 0.92
C MET A 119 -1.99 -2.31 1.01
N LEU A 120 -2.00 -2.89 2.21
CA LEU A 120 -2.66 -4.15 2.52
C LEU A 120 -3.65 -3.95 3.67
N ASP A 121 -4.92 -4.12 3.37
CA ASP A 121 -5.99 -4.11 4.35
C ASP A 121 -6.08 -5.48 5.04
N CYS A 122 -5.78 -5.50 6.35
CA CYS A 122 -5.98 -6.64 7.22
C CYS A 122 -7.14 -6.44 8.21
N ALA A 123 -7.80 -5.27 8.16
CA ALA A 123 -8.89 -4.94 9.06
C ALA A 123 -10.23 -5.53 8.61
N ARG A 124 -10.55 -5.46 7.31
CA ARG A 124 -11.80 -6.04 6.76
C ARG A 124 -11.70 -7.57 6.72
N HIS A 125 -10.56 -8.12 6.28
CA HIS A 125 -10.25 -9.54 6.38
C HIS A 125 -8.87 -9.72 7.02
N PHE A 126 -8.77 -10.63 8.01
CA PHE A 126 -7.52 -10.91 8.70
C PHE A 126 -6.67 -11.90 7.91
N PHE A 127 -5.45 -11.51 7.58
CA PHE A 127 -4.44 -12.39 6.99
C PHE A 127 -3.38 -12.73 8.05
N SER A 128 -2.93 -13.98 8.06
CA SER A 128 -1.94 -14.42 9.05
C SER A 128 -0.59 -13.69 8.92
N ALA A 129 0.18 -13.66 10.00
CA ALA A 129 1.55 -13.13 9.98
C ALA A 129 2.43 -13.84 8.92
N GLY A 130 2.15 -15.11 8.65
CA GLY A 130 2.80 -15.89 7.59
C GLY A 130 2.48 -15.34 6.21
N GLU A 131 1.22 -15.04 5.95
CA GLU A 131 0.78 -14.49 4.67
C GLU A 131 1.31 -13.07 4.45
N VAL A 132 1.27 -12.20 5.46
CA VAL A 132 1.87 -10.86 5.37
C VAL A 132 3.37 -10.95 5.02
N LYS A 133 4.12 -11.85 5.66
CA LYS A 133 5.54 -12.09 5.33
C LYS A 133 5.71 -12.59 3.90
N ARG A 134 4.80 -13.43 3.41
CA ARG A 134 4.82 -13.94 2.03
C ARG A 134 4.59 -12.82 1.02
N ILE A 135 3.62 -11.92 1.25
CA ILE A 135 3.40 -10.74 0.41
C ILE A 135 4.64 -9.83 0.41
N ILE A 136 5.27 -9.59 1.56
CA ILE A 136 6.52 -8.83 1.68
C ILE A 136 7.63 -9.50 0.83
N GLU A 137 7.83 -10.80 0.98
CA GLU A 137 8.88 -11.56 0.26
C GLU A 137 8.79 -11.33 -1.24
N TYR A 138 7.61 -11.62 -1.82
CA TYR A 138 7.46 -11.60 -3.27
C TYR A 138 7.32 -10.19 -3.85
N SER A 139 6.80 -9.22 -3.09
CA SER A 139 6.79 -7.82 -3.50
C SER A 139 8.20 -7.22 -3.55
N THR A 140 9.06 -7.56 -2.60
CA THR A 140 10.44 -7.07 -2.54
C THR A 140 11.36 -7.66 -3.61
N LEU A 141 11.01 -8.78 -4.23
CA LEU A 141 11.70 -9.27 -5.43
C LEU A 141 11.64 -8.26 -6.57
N ALA A 142 10.57 -7.49 -6.66
CA ALA A 142 10.44 -6.37 -7.61
C ALA A 142 10.78 -4.99 -7.00
N LYS A 143 11.46 -4.96 -5.87
CA LYS A 143 11.94 -3.72 -5.21
C LYS A 143 10.81 -2.78 -4.78
N ILE A 144 9.63 -3.30 -4.43
CA ILE A 144 8.63 -2.57 -3.65
C ILE A 144 9.25 -2.29 -2.28
N ASN A 145 9.21 -1.03 -1.84
CA ASN A 145 9.94 -0.59 -0.65
C ASN A 145 9.07 -0.09 0.50
N VAL A 146 7.75 -0.08 0.32
CA VAL A 146 6.79 0.30 1.36
C VAL A 146 5.65 -0.71 1.42
N LEU A 147 5.35 -1.20 2.62
CA LEU A 147 4.08 -1.79 2.98
C LEU A 147 3.31 -0.78 3.83
N HIS A 148 2.22 -0.26 3.31
CA HIS A 148 1.23 0.48 4.06
C HIS A 148 0.26 -0.55 4.66
N TRP A 149 0.25 -0.69 5.97
CA TRP A 149 -0.47 -1.77 6.67
C TRP A 149 -1.69 -1.21 7.39
N HIS A 150 -2.87 -1.43 6.80
CA HIS A 150 -4.15 -0.97 7.32
C HIS A 150 -4.64 -1.95 8.39
N LEU A 151 -4.63 -1.52 9.65
CA LEU A 151 -4.74 -2.39 10.83
C LEU A 151 -5.99 -2.16 11.68
N SER A 152 -6.80 -1.16 11.35
CA SER A 152 -8.06 -0.90 12.04
C SER A 152 -9.10 -0.33 11.09
N ASP A 153 -10.35 -0.79 11.26
CA ASP A 153 -11.51 -0.31 10.52
C ASP A 153 -12.80 -0.68 11.25
N ASP A 154 -13.96 -0.50 10.61
CA ASP A 154 -15.27 -0.85 11.17
C ASP A 154 -15.45 -2.36 11.42
N GLN A 155 -14.72 -3.23 10.72
CA GLN A 155 -14.77 -4.68 10.84
C GLN A 155 -13.81 -5.26 11.88
N GLY A 156 -12.87 -4.46 12.38
CA GLY A 156 -11.99 -4.97 13.41
C GLY A 156 -10.79 -4.10 13.75
N TRP A 157 -10.15 -4.52 14.83
CA TRP A 157 -8.88 -3.99 15.32
C TRP A 157 -7.84 -5.10 15.32
N ARG A 158 -6.66 -4.87 14.71
CA ARG A 158 -5.69 -5.95 14.42
C ARG A 158 -4.39 -5.90 15.21
N ILE A 159 -4.28 -5.05 16.21
CA ILE A 159 -3.05 -4.87 17.01
C ILE A 159 -3.32 -5.27 18.46
N GLU A 160 -2.48 -6.14 19.03
CA GLU A 160 -2.46 -6.34 20.48
C GLU A 160 -2.17 -5.02 21.18
N SER A 161 -3.12 -4.51 21.99
CA SER A 161 -2.91 -3.37 22.87
C SER A 161 -2.85 -3.83 24.32
N ARG A 162 -1.76 -3.50 25.00
CA ARG A 162 -1.57 -3.80 26.43
C ARG A 162 -2.22 -2.72 27.32
N GLN A 163 -2.34 -1.50 26.80
CA GLN A 163 -3.00 -0.41 27.50
C GLN A 163 -4.52 -0.45 27.37
N PHE A 164 -5.01 -0.98 26.26
CA PHE A 164 -6.43 -1.03 25.93
C PHE A 164 -6.81 -2.43 25.41
N PRO A 165 -6.77 -3.47 26.28
CA PRO A 165 -6.91 -4.86 25.84
C PRO A 165 -8.24 -5.17 25.17
N LEU A 166 -9.33 -4.50 25.55
CA LEU A 166 -10.63 -4.69 24.91
C LEU A 166 -10.59 -4.44 23.38
N LEU A 167 -9.66 -3.64 22.86
CA LEU A 167 -9.53 -3.42 21.41
C LEU A 167 -9.33 -4.73 20.66
N HIS A 168 -8.38 -5.55 21.07
CA HIS A 168 -8.09 -6.81 20.41
C HIS A 168 -8.97 -7.97 20.88
N GLU A 169 -9.50 -7.90 22.10
CA GLU A 169 -10.45 -8.89 22.61
C GLU A 169 -11.81 -8.81 21.90
N THR A 170 -12.26 -7.62 21.51
CA THR A 170 -13.50 -7.40 20.76
C THR A 170 -13.30 -7.33 19.25
N GLY A 171 -12.12 -6.95 18.80
CA GLY A 171 -11.79 -6.68 17.39
C GLY A 171 -11.62 -7.90 16.50
N GLY A 172 -11.76 -9.12 17.02
CA GLY A 172 -11.56 -10.38 16.28
C GLY A 172 -10.09 -10.83 16.26
N SER A 173 -9.65 -11.47 15.19
CA SER A 173 -8.25 -11.90 15.05
C SER A 173 -7.29 -10.68 15.01
N TYR A 174 -6.13 -10.83 15.63
CA TYR A 174 -5.14 -9.75 15.75
C TYR A 174 -3.71 -10.29 15.69
N TYR A 175 -2.75 -9.40 15.49
CA TYR A 175 -1.33 -9.68 15.60
C TYR A 175 -0.86 -9.32 17.01
N THR A 176 -0.13 -10.24 17.65
CA THR A 176 0.59 -9.92 18.88
C THR A 176 1.68 -8.87 18.60
N GLN A 177 2.07 -8.11 19.62
CA GLN A 177 3.17 -7.14 19.44
C GLN A 177 4.47 -7.81 19.01
N ASP A 178 4.70 -9.06 19.40
CA ASP A 178 5.89 -9.80 18.98
C ASP A 178 5.81 -10.24 17.52
N GLU A 179 4.64 -10.65 17.02
CA GLU A 179 4.43 -10.91 15.59
C GLU A 179 4.64 -9.65 14.76
N ILE A 180 4.12 -8.50 15.22
CA ILE A 180 4.34 -7.21 14.55
C ILE A 180 5.84 -6.89 14.47
N ARG A 181 6.58 -7.00 15.58
CA ARG A 181 8.04 -6.77 15.58
C ARG A 181 8.77 -7.72 14.62
N GLN A 182 8.37 -9.00 14.58
CA GLN A 182 8.94 -9.97 13.65
C GLN A 182 8.65 -9.61 12.19
N ILE A 183 7.42 -9.16 11.87
CA ILE A 183 7.05 -8.74 10.51
C ILE A 183 7.82 -7.48 10.11
N VAL A 184 7.94 -6.49 11.00
CA VAL A 184 8.70 -5.27 10.79
C VAL A 184 10.17 -5.57 10.52
N GLU A 185 10.79 -6.44 11.32
CA GLU A 185 12.19 -6.83 11.11
C GLU A 185 12.38 -7.64 9.83
N TYR A 186 11.44 -8.53 9.50
CA TYR A 186 11.42 -9.30 8.26
C TYR A 186 11.37 -8.38 7.02
N ALA A 187 10.52 -7.36 7.06
CA ALA A 187 10.40 -6.35 6.00
C ALA A 187 11.69 -5.52 5.87
N ARG A 188 12.25 -5.06 7.00
CA ARG A 188 13.49 -4.27 7.04
C ARG A 188 14.65 -5.00 6.36
N ARG A 189 14.85 -6.28 6.66
CA ARG A 189 15.90 -7.13 6.05
C ARG A 189 15.71 -7.31 4.55
N ARG A 190 14.52 -7.02 4.03
CA ARG A 190 14.16 -7.07 2.60
C ARG A 190 14.10 -5.71 1.92
N GLY A 191 14.51 -4.65 2.64
CA GLY A 191 14.53 -3.27 2.13
C GLY A 191 13.17 -2.58 2.12
N MET A 192 12.15 -3.16 2.79
CA MET A 192 10.81 -2.62 2.88
C MET A 192 10.57 -1.94 4.23
N GLU A 193 10.02 -0.73 4.20
CA GLU A 193 9.51 0.01 5.36
C GLU A 193 8.03 -0.36 5.57
N ILE A 194 7.58 -0.47 6.81
CA ILE A 194 6.17 -0.62 7.14
C ILE A 194 5.63 0.69 7.70
N ILE A 195 4.62 1.26 7.05
CA ILE A 195 3.85 2.40 7.54
C ILE A 195 2.54 1.84 8.11
N PRO A 196 2.30 1.91 9.43
CA PRO A 196 1.03 1.47 9.99
C PRO A 196 -0.06 2.50 9.69
N GLU A 197 -1.30 2.02 9.52
CA GLU A 197 -2.49 2.86 9.51
C GLU A 197 -3.44 2.48 10.64
N ILE A 198 -3.87 3.50 11.36
CA ILE A 198 -5.04 3.49 12.23
C ILE A 198 -5.97 4.57 11.69
N ASP A 199 -7.10 4.15 11.13
CA ASP A 199 -8.02 5.08 10.50
C ASP A 199 -8.81 5.88 11.54
N LEU A 200 -8.80 7.20 11.38
CA LEU A 200 -9.36 8.20 12.28
C LEU A 200 -9.86 9.42 11.48
N PRO A 201 -10.97 10.03 11.79
CA PRO A 201 -11.91 9.75 12.89
C PRO A 201 -13.06 8.83 12.51
N GLY A 202 -13.29 8.58 11.23
CA GLY A 202 -14.22 7.58 10.67
C GLY A 202 -13.63 6.18 10.71
N HIS A 203 -14.35 5.18 10.22
CA HIS A 203 -13.91 3.78 10.17
C HIS A 203 -13.45 3.23 11.53
N THR A 204 -14.18 3.61 12.58
CA THR A 204 -13.74 3.40 13.97
C THR A 204 -14.66 2.50 14.80
N SER A 205 -15.54 1.71 14.15
CA SER A 205 -16.36 0.75 14.88
C SER A 205 -15.51 -0.30 15.61
N GLY A 206 -14.33 -0.65 15.07
CA GLY A 206 -13.36 -1.51 15.77
C GLY A 206 -12.85 -0.92 17.09
N ILE A 207 -12.74 0.40 17.18
CA ILE A 207 -12.40 1.10 18.43
C ILE A 207 -13.62 1.27 19.33
N LEU A 208 -14.75 1.72 18.76
CA LEU A 208 -15.94 2.10 19.51
C LEU A 208 -16.77 0.89 20.01
N ALA A 209 -16.58 -0.30 19.45
CA ALA A 209 -17.12 -1.53 20.01
C ALA A 209 -16.49 -1.88 21.36
N ALA A 210 -15.20 -1.55 21.53
CA ALA A 210 -14.45 -1.75 22.77
C ALA A 210 -14.64 -0.59 23.77
N TYR A 211 -14.66 0.64 23.28
CA TYR A 211 -14.66 1.87 24.09
C TYR A 211 -15.66 2.90 23.54
N PRO A 212 -16.98 2.65 23.69
CA PRO A 212 -18.04 3.50 23.11
C PRO A 212 -18.08 4.92 23.67
N GLU A 213 -17.51 5.17 24.85
CA GLU A 213 -17.45 6.48 25.50
C GLU A 213 -16.69 7.53 24.69
N TYR A 214 -15.79 7.11 23.76
CA TYR A 214 -15.04 8.01 22.88
C TYR A 214 -15.81 8.37 21.59
N GLY A 215 -16.94 7.74 21.32
CA GLY A 215 -17.83 8.08 20.22
C GLY A 215 -18.78 9.25 20.53
N CYS A 216 -19.38 9.83 19.49
CA CYS A 216 -20.37 10.90 19.62
C CYS A 216 -21.65 10.41 20.29
N ARG A 217 -22.13 9.20 19.96
CA ARG A 217 -23.39 8.64 20.47
C ARG A 217 -23.26 8.00 21.85
N ARG A 218 -22.05 7.55 22.24
CA ARG A 218 -21.80 6.81 23.48
C ARG A 218 -22.63 5.52 23.62
N GLU A 219 -23.11 5.00 22.53
CA GLU A 219 -23.92 3.77 22.48
C GLU A 219 -23.01 2.57 22.21
N LYS A 220 -23.49 1.38 22.59
CA LYS A 220 -22.81 0.14 22.26
C LYS A 220 -22.76 -0.04 20.72
N VAL A 221 -21.57 -0.09 20.19
CA VAL A 221 -21.30 -0.32 18.78
C VAL A 221 -21.05 -1.81 18.54
N GLN A 222 -21.50 -2.35 17.43
CA GLN A 222 -21.13 -3.67 16.94
C GLN A 222 -20.11 -3.51 15.80
N LEU A 223 -19.23 -4.47 15.66
CA LEU A 223 -18.37 -4.55 14.49
C LEU A 223 -19.22 -4.67 13.22
N ALA A 224 -18.76 -4.04 12.16
CA ALA A 224 -19.39 -4.14 10.87
C ALA A 224 -19.16 -5.53 10.25
N GLU A 225 -20.17 -6.06 9.56
CA GLU A 225 -20.10 -7.38 8.92
C GLU A 225 -19.70 -7.28 7.44
N CYS A 226 -19.77 -6.09 6.84
CA CYS A 226 -19.42 -5.86 5.44
C CYS A 226 -18.89 -4.44 5.22
N GLY A 227 -18.39 -4.17 4.01
CA GLY A 227 -17.91 -2.85 3.61
C GLY A 227 -19.02 -1.79 3.62
N GLY A 228 -18.62 -0.53 3.71
CA GLY A 228 -19.51 0.64 3.71
C GLY A 228 -19.03 1.74 4.65
N ILE A 229 -19.66 2.92 4.58
CA ILE A 229 -19.38 4.04 5.45
C ILE A 229 -20.36 3.99 6.62
N TYR A 230 -19.90 3.55 7.77
CA TYR A 230 -20.73 3.44 8.96
C TYR A 230 -20.87 4.78 9.68
N ARG A 231 -21.99 4.95 10.45
CA ARG A 231 -22.26 6.19 11.20
C ARG A 231 -21.39 6.38 12.45
N THR A 232 -20.55 5.42 12.75
CA THR A 232 -19.64 5.47 13.90
C THR A 232 -18.49 6.43 13.64
N ILE A 233 -18.25 7.33 14.59
CA ILE A 233 -17.16 8.30 14.51
C ILE A 233 -16.66 8.67 15.90
N LEU A 234 -15.34 8.87 16.03
CA LEU A 234 -14.75 9.39 17.26
C LEU A 234 -15.20 10.82 17.52
N CYS A 235 -15.47 11.14 18.79
CA CYS A 235 -15.94 12.45 19.17
C CYS A 235 -14.77 13.47 19.20
N ALA A 236 -14.80 14.43 18.30
CA ALA A 236 -13.80 15.50 18.22
C ALA A 236 -14.01 16.59 19.31
N GLY A 237 -15.17 16.58 19.98
CA GLY A 237 -15.51 17.56 21.01
C GLY A 237 -14.96 17.25 22.40
N LYS A 238 -14.64 15.97 22.68
CA LYS A 238 -14.18 15.52 24.01
C LYS A 238 -12.66 15.51 24.08
N GLU A 239 -12.08 16.06 25.13
CA GLU A 239 -10.64 16.02 25.37
C GLU A 239 -10.17 14.60 25.77
N GLU A 240 -11.04 13.82 26.39
CA GLU A 240 -10.81 12.42 26.76
C GLU A 240 -10.52 11.55 25.53
N THR A 241 -11.14 11.84 24.38
CA THR A 241 -10.86 11.16 23.12
C THR A 241 -9.39 11.37 22.70
N PHE A 242 -8.89 12.59 22.78
CA PHE A 242 -7.49 12.88 22.44
C PHE A 242 -6.52 12.30 23.47
N THR A 243 -6.89 12.26 24.74
CA THR A 243 -6.09 11.63 25.80
C THR A 243 -5.99 10.11 25.57
N PHE A 244 -7.09 9.47 25.20
CA PHE A 244 -7.12 8.06 24.81
C PHE A 244 -6.22 7.82 23.60
N LEU A 245 -6.37 8.62 22.54
CA LEU A 245 -5.58 8.49 21.32
C LEU A 245 -4.10 8.77 21.55
N ASP A 246 -3.72 9.70 22.41
CA ASP A 246 -2.31 9.94 22.76
C ASP A 246 -1.66 8.68 23.36
N ARG A 247 -2.35 8.02 24.28
CA ARG A 247 -1.88 6.78 24.92
C ARG A 247 -1.84 5.61 23.93
N LEU A 248 -2.87 5.46 23.12
CA LEU A 248 -2.97 4.40 22.12
C LEU A 248 -1.89 4.55 21.03
N LEU A 249 -1.77 5.75 20.44
CA LEU A 249 -0.78 6.03 19.40
C LEU A 249 0.65 5.95 19.93
N LYS A 250 0.90 6.30 21.21
CA LYS A 250 2.20 6.05 21.86
C LYS A 250 2.60 4.58 21.78
N GLU A 251 1.66 3.69 22.14
CA GLU A 251 1.91 2.24 22.13
C GLU A 251 2.17 1.74 20.71
N VAL A 252 1.30 2.10 19.76
CA VAL A 252 1.43 1.66 18.36
C VAL A 252 2.70 2.22 17.72
N CYS A 253 3.02 3.50 17.89
CA CYS A 253 4.26 4.12 17.37
C CYS A 253 5.51 3.39 17.85
N GLY A 254 5.50 2.83 19.05
CA GLY A 254 6.62 2.05 19.60
C GLY A 254 6.88 0.71 18.89
N LEU A 255 5.91 0.20 18.11
CA LEU A 255 6.04 -1.05 17.36
C LEU A 255 6.64 -0.84 15.96
N PHE A 256 6.52 0.37 15.40
CA PHE A 256 6.91 0.67 14.03
C PHE A 256 8.01 1.73 13.97
N PRO A 257 9.21 1.39 13.46
CA PRO A 257 10.34 2.33 13.36
C PRO A 257 10.17 3.38 12.26
N SER A 258 9.20 3.22 11.34
CA SER A 258 8.91 4.23 10.31
C SER A 258 8.74 5.62 10.91
N GLY A 259 9.29 6.64 10.28
CA GLY A 259 9.03 8.05 10.61
C GLY A 259 7.66 8.54 10.15
N ARG A 260 6.90 7.71 9.43
CA ARG A 260 5.56 8.01 8.91
C ARG A 260 4.51 7.15 9.61
N PHE A 261 3.32 7.71 9.77
CA PHE A 261 2.16 7.03 10.33
C PHE A 261 0.92 7.46 9.55
N HIS A 262 0.16 6.52 9.00
CA HIS A 262 -1.06 6.83 8.27
C HIS A 262 -2.24 6.89 9.26
N ILE A 263 -3.02 7.99 9.19
CA ILE A 263 -4.15 8.24 10.10
C ILE A 263 -5.51 8.12 9.41
N GLY A 264 -5.54 7.61 8.18
CA GLY A 264 -6.76 7.55 7.38
C GLY A 264 -7.30 8.94 7.06
N GLY A 265 -8.50 9.22 7.49
CA GLY A 265 -9.15 10.51 7.36
C GLY A 265 -10.15 10.60 6.22
N ASP A 266 -10.42 9.49 5.55
CA ASP A 266 -11.42 9.36 4.52
C ASP A 266 -12.83 9.17 5.09
N GLU A 267 -13.80 9.48 4.28
CA GLU A 267 -15.23 9.15 4.43
C GLU A 267 -15.86 9.42 5.82
N ALA A 268 -15.31 10.35 6.60
CA ALA A 268 -15.80 10.67 7.94
C ALA A 268 -17.30 11.08 7.95
N PRO A 269 -18.18 10.41 8.74
CA PRO A 269 -19.61 10.69 8.76
C PRO A 269 -19.94 11.94 9.58
N LYS A 270 -19.68 13.11 9.06
CA LYS A 270 -19.71 14.43 9.75
C LYS A 270 -21.07 14.83 10.32
N ASN A 271 -22.17 14.26 9.81
CA ASN A 271 -23.52 14.48 10.34
C ASN A 271 -23.61 14.10 11.83
N GLU A 272 -22.80 13.13 12.27
CA GLU A 272 -22.75 12.72 13.68
C GLU A 272 -22.11 13.82 14.56
N TRP A 273 -21.12 14.54 14.04
CA TRP A 273 -20.52 15.68 14.73
C TRP A 273 -21.48 16.87 14.81
N GLU A 274 -22.23 17.13 13.72
CA GLU A 274 -23.22 18.20 13.67
C GLU A 274 -24.37 17.99 14.68
N ALA A 275 -24.72 16.73 14.96
CA ALA A 275 -25.70 16.36 15.96
C ALA A 275 -25.14 16.32 17.40
N CYS A 276 -23.82 16.16 17.58
CA CYS A 276 -23.18 15.97 18.87
C CYS A 276 -23.00 17.29 19.64
N PRO A 277 -23.53 17.42 20.87
CA PRO A 277 -23.36 18.65 21.65
C PRO A 277 -21.91 18.99 21.97
N ASP A 278 -21.07 17.98 22.27
CA ASP A 278 -19.65 18.18 22.57
C ASP A 278 -18.88 18.68 21.34
N CYS A 279 -19.18 18.13 20.14
CA CYS A 279 -18.56 18.59 18.90
C CYS A 279 -18.99 20.02 18.53
N ARG A 280 -20.28 20.37 18.69
CA ARG A 280 -20.76 21.74 18.45
C ARG A 280 -20.09 22.73 19.39
N ARG A 281 -20.03 22.44 20.70
CA ARG A 281 -19.31 23.26 21.67
C ARG A 281 -17.85 23.45 21.25
N ARG A 282 -17.14 22.39 20.83
CA ARG A 282 -15.75 22.49 20.35
C ARG A 282 -15.64 23.39 19.13
N MET A 283 -16.59 23.29 18.19
CA MET A 283 -16.60 24.17 17.01
C MET A 283 -16.76 25.64 17.41
N GLU A 284 -17.63 25.95 18.39
CA GLU A 284 -17.79 27.30 18.93
C GLU A 284 -16.52 27.81 19.61
N GLU A 285 -15.91 26.99 20.51
CA GLU A 285 -14.70 27.33 21.26
C GLU A 285 -13.48 27.59 20.36
N GLU A 286 -13.32 26.81 19.28
CA GLU A 286 -12.21 26.90 18.35
C GLU A 286 -12.53 27.76 17.11
N HIS A 287 -13.71 28.42 17.08
CA HIS A 287 -14.18 29.24 15.98
C HIS A 287 -14.20 28.53 14.61
N LEU A 288 -14.57 27.23 14.61
CA LEU A 288 -14.68 26.41 13.41
C LEU A 288 -16.05 26.64 12.75
N LEU A 289 -16.07 26.89 11.46
CA LEU A 289 -17.29 27.28 10.74
C LEU A 289 -18.09 26.06 10.25
N THR A 290 -17.39 24.94 9.99
CA THR A 290 -17.97 23.76 9.36
C THR A 290 -17.48 22.46 10.03
N SER A 291 -18.20 21.37 9.81
CA SER A 291 -17.75 20.03 10.22
C SER A 291 -16.50 19.57 9.46
N ASP A 292 -16.24 20.14 8.28
CA ASP A 292 -14.98 19.96 7.56
C ASP A 292 -13.80 20.60 8.33
N ASP A 293 -14.01 21.80 8.90
CA ASP A 293 -12.99 22.43 9.76
C ASP A 293 -12.75 21.65 11.03
N LEU A 294 -13.78 21.04 11.61
CA LEU A 294 -13.63 20.16 12.75
C LEU A 294 -12.81 18.92 12.42
N GLN A 295 -12.92 18.36 11.21
CA GLN A 295 -12.05 17.27 10.75
C GLN A 295 -10.59 17.74 10.63
N GLY A 296 -10.39 18.93 10.08
CA GLY A 296 -9.06 19.54 10.02
C GLY A 296 -8.45 19.76 11.40
N TYR A 297 -9.24 20.29 12.35
CA TYR A 297 -8.85 20.42 13.75
C TYR A 297 -8.47 19.05 14.37
N PHE A 298 -9.32 18.04 14.19
CA PHE A 298 -9.04 16.69 14.67
C PHE A 298 -7.71 16.17 14.12
N SER A 299 -7.51 16.21 12.81
CA SER A 299 -6.28 15.75 12.15
C SER A 299 -5.05 16.51 12.65
N LYS A 300 -5.17 17.83 12.88
CA LYS A 300 -4.11 18.65 13.46
C LYS A 300 -3.76 18.23 14.89
N ARG A 301 -4.76 17.93 15.73
CA ARG A 301 -4.55 17.40 17.09
C ARG A 301 -3.80 16.05 17.06
N ILE A 302 -4.20 15.14 16.16
CA ILE A 302 -3.51 13.85 15.99
C ILE A 302 -2.07 14.04 15.51
N SER A 303 -1.83 14.99 14.59
CA SER A 303 -0.47 15.32 14.15
C SER A 303 0.43 15.79 15.30
N VAL A 304 -0.10 16.62 16.20
CA VAL A 304 0.64 17.07 17.40
C VAL A 304 0.99 15.88 18.30
N ILE A 305 0.07 14.93 18.46
CA ILE A 305 0.30 13.69 19.22
C ILE A 305 1.40 12.87 18.55
N LEU A 306 1.30 12.60 17.25
CA LEU A 306 2.29 11.81 16.50
C LEU A 306 3.68 12.43 16.52
N LYS A 307 3.77 13.76 16.45
CA LYS A 307 5.03 14.49 16.49
C LYS A 307 5.80 14.27 17.80
N LYS A 308 5.12 14.10 18.94
CA LYS A 308 5.74 13.72 20.24
C LYS A 308 6.51 12.40 20.13
N TYR A 309 6.08 11.50 19.22
CA TYR A 309 6.65 10.17 19.02
C TYR A 309 7.52 10.09 17.75
N GLY A 310 7.91 11.25 17.18
CA GLY A 310 8.79 11.33 16.02
C GLY A 310 8.15 10.87 14.72
N LYS A 311 6.79 10.94 14.61
CA LYS A 311 6.06 10.54 13.42
C LYS A 311 5.48 11.74 12.68
N VAL A 312 5.46 11.65 11.34
CA VAL A 312 4.77 12.59 10.45
C VAL A 312 3.51 11.89 9.92
N PRO A 313 2.33 12.54 9.97
CA PRO A 313 1.11 11.92 9.46
C PRO A 313 1.11 11.79 7.95
N VAL A 314 0.55 10.66 7.48
CA VAL A 314 0.06 10.48 6.12
C VAL A 314 -1.45 10.40 6.20
N CYS A 315 -2.17 11.05 5.29
CA CYS A 315 -3.64 11.10 5.31
C CYS A 315 -4.19 10.86 3.90
N TRP A 316 -5.38 10.29 3.80
CA TRP A 316 -6.12 10.30 2.53
C TRP A 316 -6.47 11.73 2.11
N ASP A 317 -6.68 11.94 0.80
CA ASP A 317 -6.90 13.29 0.23
C ASP A 317 -8.25 13.94 0.63
N ASP A 318 -9.11 13.22 1.34
CA ASP A 318 -10.31 13.77 1.99
C ASP A 318 -9.98 14.81 3.06
N THR A 319 -8.83 14.72 3.71
CA THR A 319 -8.36 15.72 4.69
C THR A 319 -8.09 17.10 4.06
N LEU A 320 -7.98 17.18 2.72
CA LEU A 320 -7.75 18.44 2.01
C LEU A 320 -9.01 19.33 1.92
N ILE A 321 -10.16 18.84 2.36
CA ILE A 321 -11.41 19.58 2.28
C ILE A 321 -11.41 20.82 3.19
N SER A 322 -10.68 20.78 4.30
CA SER A 322 -10.46 21.90 5.22
C SER A 322 -9.12 22.58 4.98
N ASP A 323 -9.06 23.90 5.19
CA ASP A 323 -7.81 24.64 5.25
C ASP A 323 -7.08 24.47 6.59
N ILE A 324 -7.80 24.04 7.65
CA ILE A 324 -7.24 23.65 8.95
C ILE A 324 -6.69 22.24 8.80
N ARG A 325 -5.37 22.10 8.77
CA ARG A 325 -4.71 20.81 8.57
C ARG A 325 -3.36 20.77 9.27
N PRO A 326 -2.74 19.57 9.43
CA PRO A 326 -1.39 19.46 9.95
C PRO A 326 -0.38 20.34 9.19
N ASP A 327 0.52 21.00 9.92
CA ASP A 327 1.55 21.86 9.34
C ASP A 327 2.52 21.06 8.44
N GLU A 328 2.78 19.80 8.84
CA GLU A 328 3.61 18.85 8.11
C GLU A 328 2.83 17.56 7.95
N MET A 329 2.54 17.19 6.71
CA MET A 329 1.82 15.96 6.35
C MET A 329 2.15 15.53 4.93
N SER A 330 1.95 14.25 4.63
CA SER A 330 1.88 13.75 3.27
C SER A 330 0.43 13.34 2.96
N VAL A 331 0.01 13.55 1.73
CA VAL A 331 -1.34 13.18 1.28
C VAL A 331 -1.26 11.96 0.37
N GLN A 332 -2.12 10.99 0.59
CA GLN A 332 -2.33 9.88 -0.34
C GLN A 332 -3.55 10.17 -1.20
N TYR A 333 -3.31 10.41 -2.49
CA TYR A 333 -4.36 10.73 -3.45
C TYR A 333 -5.02 9.47 -3.99
N TRP A 334 -6.33 9.34 -3.79
CA TRP A 334 -7.11 8.23 -4.32
C TRP A 334 -8.33 8.67 -5.14
N ASN A 335 -8.89 9.87 -4.85
CA ASN A 335 -10.21 10.25 -5.35
C ASN A 335 -10.16 11.46 -6.29
N ILE A 336 -10.58 11.24 -7.54
CA ILE A 336 -10.60 12.31 -8.56
C ILE A 336 -11.46 13.51 -8.17
N GLN A 337 -12.42 13.36 -7.27
CA GLN A 337 -13.24 14.47 -6.77
C GLN A 337 -12.40 15.50 -6.00
N ARG A 338 -11.24 15.12 -5.48
CA ARG A 338 -10.28 15.95 -4.74
C ARG A 338 -9.17 16.53 -5.62
N ALA A 339 -9.20 16.30 -6.93
CA ALA A 339 -8.14 16.71 -7.86
C ALA A 339 -7.80 18.23 -7.80
N LYS A 340 -8.82 19.09 -7.58
CA LYS A 340 -8.61 20.53 -7.41
C LYS A 340 -7.87 20.83 -6.10
N LEU A 341 -8.31 20.24 -5.00
CA LEU A 341 -7.72 20.44 -3.67
C LEU A 341 -6.26 19.95 -3.65
N LEU A 342 -5.98 18.79 -4.26
CA LEU A 342 -4.63 18.30 -4.40
C LEU A 342 -3.74 19.24 -5.22
N LYS A 343 -4.26 19.83 -6.29
CA LYS A 343 -3.51 20.80 -7.09
C LYS A 343 -3.06 21.98 -6.22
N ASP A 344 -3.96 22.53 -5.42
CA ASP A 344 -3.68 23.67 -4.55
C ASP A 344 -2.73 23.29 -3.39
N PHE A 345 -2.79 22.04 -2.92
CA PHE A 345 -1.90 21.49 -1.91
C PHE A 345 -0.51 21.18 -2.45
N SER A 346 -0.40 20.70 -3.68
CA SER A 346 0.86 20.18 -4.26
C SER A 346 1.99 21.22 -4.37
N ASP A 347 1.69 22.49 -4.28
CA ASP A 347 2.71 23.54 -4.25
C ASP A 347 3.35 23.70 -2.84
N LYS A 348 2.75 23.11 -1.80
CA LYS A 348 3.14 23.25 -0.39
C LYS A 348 3.48 21.94 0.30
N GLY A 349 2.99 20.81 -0.20
CA GLY A 349 3.10 19.50 0.44
C GLY A 349 3.46 18.38 -0.51
N LYS A 350 3.69 17.20 0.06
CA LYS A 350 4.04 15.98 -0.67
C LYS A 350 2.84 15.06 -0.79
N PHE A 351 2.76 14.31 -1.91
CA PHE A 351 1.71 13.34 -2.08
C PHE A 351 2.19 12.03 -2.70
N ILE A 352 1.43 10.95 -2.39
CA ILE A 352 1.54 9.60 -2.95
C ILE A 352 0.36 9.43 -3.92
N TYR A 353 0.59 8.81 -5.07
CA TYR A 353 -0.45 8.55 -6.07
C TYR A 353 -1.02 7.14 -5.94
N SER A 354 -2.31 7.05 -5.64
CA SER A 354 -3.07 5.81 -5.44
C SER A 354 -4.45 5.87 -6.10
N ASP A 355 -4.56 6.48 -7.29
CA ASP A 355 -5.85 6.66 -7.99
C ASP A 355 -6.65 5.35 -8.05
N MET A 356 -7.86 5.35 -7.47
CA MET A 356 -8.71 4.17 -7.35
C MET A 356 -9.07 3.53 -8.71
N PHE A 357 -9.04 4.29 -9.79
CA PHE A 357 -9.30 3.78 -11.12
C PHE A 357 -8.09 3.13 -11.79
N GLU A 358 -6.91 3.17 -11.17
CA GLU A 358 -5.67 2.66 -11.76
C GLU A 358 -4.91 1.70 -10.84
N LEU A 359 -4.97 1.90 -9.52
CA LEU A 359 -4.10 1.26 -8.54
C LEU A 359 -4.83 0.53 -7.40
N TYR A 360 -6.17 0.45 -7.41
CA TYR A 360 -6.91 -0.35 -6.45
C TYR A 360 -6.98 -1.80 -6.93
N LEU A 361 -6.14 -2.65 -6.34
CA LEU A 361 -5.96 -4.05 -6.77
C LEU A 361 -7.07 -4.98 -6.24
N ASP A 362 -7.95 -4.52 -5.37
CA ASP A 362 -9.18 -5.21 -4.96
C ASP A 362 -10.17 -5.34 -6.11
N TYR A 363 -10.16 -4.41 -7.06
CA TYR A 363 -10.92 -4.59 -8.30
C TYR A 363 -10.38 -5.74 -9.15
N PRO A 364 -11.27 -6.51 -9.83
CA PRO A 364 -10.88 -7.62 -10.68
C PRO A 364 -10.04 -7.16 -11.89
N HIS A 365 -9.34 -8.08 -12.53
CA HIS A 365 -8.52 -7.79 -13.70
C HIS A 365 -9.32 -7.25 -14.90
N SER A 366 -10.63 -7.50 -14.96
CA SER A 366 -11.54 -6.91 -15.94
C SER A 366 -11.69 -5.39 -15.82
N MET A 367 -11.52 -4.85 -14.62
CA MET A 367 -11.65 -3.43 -14.30
C MET A 367 -10.29 -2.74 -14.22
N ILE A 368 -9.33 -3.36 -13.52
CA ILE A 368 -7.93 -2.89 -13.41
C ILE A 368 -6.98 -3.97 -13.93
N PRO A 369 -6.85 -4.09 -15.27
CA PRO A 369 -5.96 -5.05 -15.89
C PRO A 369 -4.49 -4.71 -15.67
N LEU A 370 -3.61 -5.72 -15.76
CA LEU A 370 -2.15 -5.58 -15.64
C LEU A 370 -1.59 -4.44 -16.51
N ARG A 371 -2.07 -4.31 -17.73
CA ARG A 371 -1.64 -3.26 -18.66
C ARG A 371 -1.97 -1.86 -18.16
N LYS A 372 -3.06 -1.71 -17.42
CA LYS A 372 -3.48 -0.43 -16.86
C LYS A 372 -2.56 -0.01 -15.71
N VAL A 373 -2.27 -0.91 -14.78
CA VAL A 373 -1.31 -0.68 -13.70
C VAL A 373 0.08 -0.34 -14.27
N TYR A 374 0.54 -1.08 -15.29
CA TYR A 374 1.78 -0.77 -16.01
C TYR A 374 1.79 0.63 -16.62
N GLY A 375 0.66 1.08 -17.13
CA GLY A 375 0.49 2.38 -17.79
C GLY A 375 0.13 3.54 -16.87
N SER A 376 -0.10 3.29 -15.57
CA SER A 376 -0.54 4.32 -14.62
C SER A 376 0.49 5.47 -14.52
N ARG A 377 -0.03 6.68 -14.36
CA ARG A 377 0.76 7.92 -14.30
C ARG A 377 0.10 8.87 -13.31
N PRO A 378 0.85 9.68 -12.58
CA PRO A 378 0.30 10.69 -11.67
C PRO A 378 -0.30 11.86 -12.46
N LYS A 379 -1.27 11.54 -13.34
CA LYS A 379 -2.01 12.51 -14.12
C LYS A 379 -3.36 12.77 -13.48
N ILE A 380 -3.49 13.94 -12.85
CA ILE A 380 -4.66 14.34 -12.08
C ILE A 380 -5.34 15.50 -12.80
N GLY A 381 -6.53 15.26 -13.30
CA GLY A 381 -7.18 16.19 -14.22
C GLY A 381 -6.37 16.37 -15.51
N LYS A 382 -5.94 17.60 -15.78
CA LYS A 382 -5.10 17.93 -16.95
C LYS A 382 -3.60 17.99 -16.64
N LYS A 383 -3.20 18.01 -15.35
CA LYS A 383 -1.80 18.17 -14.93
C LYS A 383 -1.14 16.80 -14.77
N ASP A 384 0.06 16.66 -15.33
CA ASP A 384 0.96 15.53 -15.12
C ASP A 384 1.98 15.93 -14.04
N TYR A 385 2.07 15.14 -12.98
CA TYR A 385 2.93 15.39 -11.83
C TYR A 385 4.22 14.56 -11.84
N SER A 386 4.49 13.79 -12.90
CA SER A 386 5.66 12.88 -12.95
C SER A 386 7.01 13.56 -12.69
N GLY A 387 7.13 14.88 -12.96
CA GLY A 387 8.32 15.68 -12.71
C GLY A 387 8.23 16.65 -11.53
N CYS A 388 7.13 16.61 -10.76
CA CYS A 388 6.94 17.54 -9.64
C CYS A 388 7.64 17.05 -8.38
N ALA A 389 8.31 17.95 -7.66
CA ALA A 389 8.99 17.64 -6.39
C ALA A 389 8.02 17.22 -5.27
N SER A 390 6.75 17.59 -5.38
CA SER A 390 5.67 17.17 -4.47
C SER A 390 5.23 15.72 -4.65
N PHE A 391 5.46 15.14 -5.82
CA PHE A 391 5.12 13.74 -6.12
C PHE A 391 6.22 12.82 -5.61
N THR A 392 5.94 12.02 -4.58
CA THR A 392 6.91 11.12 -3.95
C THR A 392 6.94 9.73 -4.57
N GLY A 393 5.84 9.26 -5.13
CA GLY A 393 5.74 7.96 -5.75
C GLY A 393 4.32 7.40 -5.82
N MET A 394 4.25 6.11 -6.06
CA MET A 394 3.01 5.39 -6.34
C MET A 394 2.79 4.28 -5.33
N GLU A 395 1.52 4.06 -4.97
CA GLU A 395 1.13 2.95 -4.11
C GLU A 395 -0.13 2.28 -4.65
N ALA A 396 -0.08 0.96 -4.79
CA ALA A 396 -1.27 0.18 -5.07
C ALA A 396 -1.99 -0.15 -3.77
N CYS A 397 -3.32 -0.05 -3.76
CA CYS A 397 -4.15 -0.38 -2.61
C CYS A 397 -4.86 -1.71 -2.84
N LEU A 398 -4.90 -2.54 -1.82
CA LEU A 398 -5.68 -3.77 -1.79
C LEU A 398 -6.58 -3.75 -0.57
N TRP A 399 -7.83 -3.38 -0.79
CA TRP A 399 -8.91 -3.47 0.18
C TRP A 399 -9.45 -4.89 0.24
N SER A 400 -9.82 -5.35 1.42
CA SER A 400 -10.09 -6.78 1.64
C SER A 400 -11.54 -7.14 1.94
N GLU A 401 -12.51 -6.21 1.73
CA GLU A 401 -13.94 -6.46 1.99
C GLU A 401 -14.49 -7.67 1.23
N HIS A 402 -13.91 -7.96 0.08
CA HIS A 402 -14.37 -9.04 -0.81
C HIS A 402 -13.29 -10.08 -1.10
N ILE A 403 -12.20 -10.10 -0.32
CA ILE A 403 -11.09 -11.05 -0.43
C ILE A 403 -11.17 -12.03 0.75
N GLU A 404 -11.47 -13.29 0.49
CA GLU A 404 -11.82 -14.27 1.52
C GLU A 404 -10.72 -15.33 1.79
N SER A 405 -9.63 -15.30 1.01
CA SER A 405 -8.56 -16.28 1.16
C SER A 405 -7.20 -15.74 0.74
N ASP A 406 -6.12 -16.35 1.27
CA ASP A 406 -4.74 -16.04 0.91
C ASP A 406 -4.50 -16.19 -0.60
N GLY A 407 -5.04 -17.25 -1.22
CA GLY A 407 -4.88 -17.48 -2.66
C GLY A 407 -5.62 -16.46 -3.53
N GLU A 408 -6.74 -15.89 -3.06
CA GLU A 408 -7.44 -14.79 -3.72
C GLU A 408 -6.65 -13.49 -3.56
N LEU A 409 -6.17 -13.18 -2.36
CA LEU A 409 -5.29 -12.08 -2.07
C LEU A 409 -4.08 -12.06 -3.02
N GLU A 410 -3.35 -13.17 -3.07
CA GLU A 410 -2.17 -13.32 -3.92
C GLU A 410 -2.47 -13.09 -5.41
N LYS A 411 -3.59 -13.62 -5.93
CA LYS A 411 -4.03 -13.41 -7.32
C LYS A 411 -4.38 -11.94 -7.62
N HIS A 412 -4.91 -11.24 -6.65
CA HIS A 412 -5.20 -9.81 -6.77
C HIS A 412 -3.93 -8.97 -6.78
N ILE A 413 -2.93 -9.30 -5.99
CA ILE A 413 -1.63 -8.60 -5.95
C ILE A 413 -0.76 -8.99 -7.15
N PHE A 414 -0.57 -10.29 -7.39
CA PHE A 414 0.38 -10.79 -8.38
C PHE A 414 -0.30 -11.19 -9.70
N PRO A 415 0.21 -10.69 -10.85
CA PRO A 415 1.46 -9.95 -11.04
C PRO A 415 1.29 -8.41 -11.09
N ARG A 416 0.13 -7.83 -10.71
CA ARG A 416 -0.11 -6.39 -10.90
C ARG A 416 0.86 -5.50 -10.13
N ILE A 417 1.30 -5.91 -8.94
CA ILE A 417 2.30 -5.17 -8.16
C ILE A 417 3.65 -5.09 -8.89
N TYR A 418 3.99 -6.08 -9.73
CA TYR A 418 5.20 -6.06 -10.55
C TYR A 418 5.11 -5.04 -11.70
N ALA A 419 3.91 -4.79 -12.18
CA ALA A 419 3.67 -3.73 -13.18
C ALA A 419 3.84 -2.33 -12.56
N LEU A 420 3.36 -2.13 -11.32
CA LEU A 420 3.61 -0.90 -10.57
C LEU A 420 5.12 -0.74 -10.30
N ALA A 421 5.78 -1.81 -9.83
CA ALA A 421 7.21 -1.79 -9.56
C ALA A 421 8.04 -1.42 -10.79
N GLU A 422 7.75 -2.00 -11.94
CA GLU A 422 8.39 -1.67 -13.22
C GLU A 422 8.22 -0.19 -13.57
N ASN A 423 6.99 0.31 -13.46
CA ASN A 423 6.66 1.70 -13.74
C ASN A 423 7.39 2.66 -12.78
N ALA A 424 7.33 2.38 -11.47
CA ALA A 424 7.89 3.24 -10.44
C ALA A 424 9.43 3.18 -10.36
N TRP A 425 10.03 2.07 -10.77
CA TRP A 425 11.49 1.91 -10.80
C TRP A 425 12.11 2.46 -12.07
N SER A 426 11.73 1.91 -13.24
CA SER A 426 12.38 2.21 -14.51
C SER A 426 11.69 3.31 -15.33
N GLY A 427 10.39 3.50 -15.13
CA GLY A 427 9.56 4.34 -15.99
C GLY A 427 9.44 3.82 -17.42
N SER A 428 9.79 2.54 -17.66
CA SER A 428 9.76 1.89 -18.98
C SER A 428 8.36 1.95 -19.59
N LYS A 429 8.32 2.17 -20.91
CA LYS A 429 7.07 2.20 -21.70
C LYS A 429 6.93 0.99 -22.63
N ASN A 430 7.86 0.02 -22.56
CA ASN A 430 7.85 -1.17 -23.41
C ASN A 430 7.14 -2.35 -22.72
N TYR A 431 5.81 -2.36 -22.80
CA TYR A 431 4.99 -3.41 -22.20
C TYR A 431 5.30 -4.82 -22.70
N SER A 432 5.67 -4.98 -23.97
CA SER A 432 6.03 -6.30 -24.54
C SER A 432 7.34 -6.83 -23.93
N SER A 433 8.35 -5.96 -23.76
CA SER A 433 9.58 -6.29 -23.03
C SER A 433 9.28 -6.67 -21.58
N PHE A 434 8.44 -5.89 -20.89
CA PHE A 434 8.01 -6.20 -19.52
C PHE A 434 7.41 -7.61 -19.43
N LEU A 435 6.43 -7.95 -20.28
CA LEU A 435 5.80 -9.28 -20.28
C LEU A 435 6.80 -10.41 -20.50
N SER A 436 7.78 -10.23 -21.39
CA SER A 436 8.80 -11.24 -21.65
C SER A 436 9.74 -11.49 -20.47
N ARG A 437 9.97 -10.48 -19.62
CA ARG A 437 10.79 -10.56 -18.41
C ARG A 437 9.99 -11.05 -17.20
N LEU A 438 8.70 -10.69 -17.13
CA LEU A 438 7.79 -11.01 -16.04
C LEU A 438 7.63 -12.52 -15.79
N SER A 439 7.67 -13.33 -16.86
CA SER A 439 7.54 -14.79 -16.76
C SER A 439 8.56 -15.43 -15.81
N ALA A 440 9.79 -14.90 -15.75
CA ALA A 440 10.83 -15.42 -14.86
C ALA A 440 10.52 -15.15 -13.39
N LEU A 441 9.93 -14.00 -13.09
CA LEU A 441 9.53 -13.64 -11.72
C LEU A 441 8.29 -14.42 -11.27
N MET A 442 7.32 -14.61 -12.19
CA MET A 442 6.14 -15.45 -11.93
C MET A 442 6.51 -16.92 -11.68
N GLN A 443 7.55 -17.43 -12.36
CA GLN A 443 8.07 -18.76 -12.07
C GLN A 443 8.59 -18.86 -10.63
N LYS A 444 9.32 -17.86 -10.12
CA LYS A 444 9.75 -17.82 -8.72
C LYS A 444 8.59 -17.78 -7.73
N CYS A 445 7.51 -17.08 -8.06
CA CYS A 445 6.28 -17.12 -7.27
C CYS A 445 5.71 -18.53 -7.22
N ALA A 446 5.60 -19.21 -8.36
CA ALA A 446 5.08 -20.56 -8.44
C ALA A 446 5.96 -21.58 -7.68
N GLU A 447 7.31 -21.47 -7.78
CA GLU A 447 8.28 -22.28 -7.02
C GLU A 447 8.09 -22.11 -5.49
N GLY A 448 7.68 -20.92 -5.04
CA GLY A 448 7.37 -20.62 -3.64
C GLY A 448 5.91 -20.85 -3.25
N GLY A 449 5.08 -21.41 -4.13
CA GLY A 449 3.68 -21.71 -3.87
C GLY A 449 2.75 -20.49 -3.83
N VAL A 450 3.16 -19.36 -4.44
CA VAL A 450 2.33 -18.13 -4.53
C VAL A 450 1.37 -18.23 -5.71
N SER A 451 0.11 -17.95 -5.45
CA SER A 451 -0.97 -17.96 -6.44
C SER A 451 -0.93 -16.68 -7.29
N CYS A 452 -0.30 -16.73 -8.46
CA CYS A 452 -0.35 -15.60 -9.39
C CYS A 452 -1.49 -15.75 -10.40
N THR A 453 -2.14 -14.65 -10.77
CA THR A 453 -3.06 -14.67 -11.92
C THR A 453 -2.28 -14.96 -13.21
N PRO A 454 -2.69 -15.97 -14.00
CA PRO A 454 -2.05 -16.29 -15.27
C PRO A 454 -2.04 -15.08 -16.23
N LEU A 455 -0.97 -14.93 -17.01
CA LEU A 455 -0.79 -13.74 -17.86
C LEU A 455 -1.91 -13.55 -18.89
N GLU A 456 -2.45 -14.62 -19.42
CA GLU A 456 -3.61 -14.63 -20.33
C GLU A 456 -4.88 -14.08 -19.68
N SER A 457 -5.02 -14.22 -18.36
CA SER A 457 -6.17 -13.73 -17.57
C SER A 457 -5.96 -12.30 -17.05
N CYS A 458 -4.73 -11.77 -17.08
CA CYS A 458 -4.43 -10.45 -16.53
C CYS A 458 -4.97 -9.26 -17.33
N ASN A 459 -5.44 -9.48 -18.56
CA ASN A 459 -6.01 -8.45 -19.43
C ASN A 459 -7.24 -8.99 -20.18
N PRO A 460 -8.32 -9.36 -19.48
CA PRO A 460 -9.47 -10.01 -20.10
C PRO A 460 -10.17 -9.09 -21.10
N LYS A 461 -10.76 -9.67 -22.14
CA LYS A 461 -11.46 -8.98 -23.22
C LYS A 461 -12.80 -9.65 -23.50
N GLY A 462 -13.67 -8.96 -24.26
CA GLY A 462 -14.95 -9.52 -24.71
C GLY A 462 -15.80 -10.07 -23.56
N SER A 463 -16.37 -11.24 -23.75
CA SER A 463 -17.27 -11.90 -22.78
C SER A 463 -16.59 -12.24 -21.45
N ALA A 464 -15.32 -12.65 -21.45
CA ALA A 464 -14.57 -12.94 -20.23
C ALA A 464 -14.47 -11.70 -19.33
N ARG A 465 -14.17 -10.52 -19.91
CA ARG A 465 -14.16 -9.25 -19.18
C ARG A 465 -15.54 -8.93 -18.61
N GLN A 466 -16.60 -9.07 -19.43
CA GLN A 466 -17.98 -8.78 -19.01
C GLN A 466 -18.42 -9.69 -17.86
N SER A 467 -18.17 -10.98 -17.96
CA SER A 467 -18.54 -11.96 -16.94
C SER A 467 -17.85 -11.68 -15.60
N GLU A 468 -16.55 -11.40 -15.62
CA GLU A 468 -15.78 -11.11 -14.40
C GLU A 468 -16.23 -9.78 -13.75
N THR A 469 -16.42 -8.72 -14.55
CA THR A 469 -16.95 -7.44 -14.04
C THR A 469 -18.34 -7.60 -13.43
N MET A 470 -19.20 -8.38 -14.08
CA MET A 470 -20.55 -8.63 -13.59
C MET A 470 -20.56 -9.44 -12.29
N ALA A 471 -19.73 -10.49 -12.20
CA ALA A 471 -19.60 -11.29 -10.99
C ALA A 471 -19.17 -10.44 -9.79
N TYR A 472 -18.22 -9.50 -9.99
CA TYR A 472 -17.79 -8.56 -8.97
C TYR A 472 -18.96 -7.68 -8.46
N PHE A 473 -19.73 -7.05 -9.36
CA PHE A 473 -20.85 -6.22 -8.94
C PHE A 473 -21.99 -7.01 -8.30
N LEU A 474 -22.21 -8.27 -8.70
CA LEU A 474 -23.18 -9.14 -8.03
C LEU A 474 -22.73 -9.47 -6.61
N LYS A 475 -21.44 -9.77 -6.40
CA LYS A 475 -20.86 -10.01 -5.07
C LYS A 475 -21.04 -8.78 -4.17
N MET A 476 -20.68 -7.59 -4.65
CA MET A 476 -20.86 -6.33 -3.90
C MET A 476 -22.33 -6.08 -3.51
N ASN A 477 -23.25 -6.25 -4.45
CA ASN A 477 -24.67 -6.01 -4.18
C ASN A 477 -25.27 -7.02 -3.21
N SER A 478 -24.86 -8.29 -3.25
CA SER A 478 -25.36 -9.32 -2.32
C SER A 478 -24.93 -9.09 -0.88
N ALA A 479 -23.78 -8.43 -0.67
CA ALA A 479 -23.29 -8.07 0.65
C ALA A 479 -24.08 -6.90 1.28
N MET A 480 -24.72 -6.04 0.48
CA MET A 480 -25.42 -4.83 0.94
C MET A 480 -26.90 -5.11 1.24
N THR A 481 -27.19 -5.65 2.42
CA THR A 481 -28.58 -5.89 2.87
C THR A 481 -29.31 -4.58 3.24
N PRO A 482 -30.66 -4.57 3.35
CA PRO A 482 -31.42 -3.41 3.83
C PRO A 482 -30.99 -2.94 5.22
N GLU A 483 -30.69 -3.87 6.14
CA GLU A 483 -30.23 -3.56 7.51
C GLU A 483 -28.88 -2.88 7.52
N ILE A 484 -27.99 -3.25 6.61
CA ILE A 484 -26.69 -2.62 6.46
C ILE A 484 -26.83 -1.21 5.89
N ARG A 485 -27.73 -1.02 4.91
CA ARG A 485 -28.04 0.31 4.35
C ARG A 485 -28.55 1.29 5.39
N GLU A 486 -29.30 0.83 6.40
CA GLU A 486 -29.73 1.69 7.52
C GLU A 486 -28.57 2.12 8.43
N LYS A 487 -27.57 1.27 8.58
CA LYS A 487 -26.38 1.53 9.42
C LYS A 487 -25.31 2.36 8.71
N THR A 488 -25.35 2.43 7.38
CA THR A 488 -24.38 3.15 6.55
C THR A 488 -24.89 4.55 6.17
N VAL A 489 -23.98 5.42 5.82
CA VAL A 489 -24.25 6.73 5.24
C VAL A 489 -24.13 6.62 3.74
N GLU A 490 -25.06 7.24 2.98
CA GLU A 490 -24.84 7.40 1.54
C GLU A 490 -23.57 8.22 1.33
N SER A 491 -22.65 7.69 0.53
CA SER A 491 -21.50 8.47 0.08
C SER A 491 -21.99 9.75 -0.62
N SER A 492 -21.27 10.84 -0.48
CA SER A 492 -21.59 12.11 -1.14
C SER A 492 -21.87 11.87 -2.62
N LYS A 493 -22.91 12.50 -3.19
CA LYS A 493 -23.27 12.35 -4.61
C LYS A 493 -22.02 12.46 -5.50
N PRO A 494 -21.71 11.45 -6.31
CA PRO A 494 -20.51 11.46 -7.12
C PRO A 494 -20.53 12.64 -8.10
N SER A 495 -19.38 13.30 -8.26
CA SER A 495 -19.24 14.37 -9.26
C SER A 495 -19.53 13.82 -10.67
N ARG A 496 -19.96 14.69 -11.61
CA ARG A 496 -20.17 14.29 -13.01
C ARG A 496 -18.91 13.67 -13.63
N GLU A 497 -17.73 14.11 -13.23
CA GLU A 497 -16.45 13.60 -13.71
C GLU A 497 -16.18 12.21 -13.14
N PHE A 498 -16.42 11.97 -11.86
CA PHE A 498 -16.35 10.65 -11.23
C PHE A 498 -17.31 9.67 -11.91
N ALA A 499 -18.58 10.01 -12.03
CA ALA A 499 -19.60 9.17 -12.66
C ALA A 499 -19.23 8.84 -14.12
N ARG A 500 -18.74 9.85 -14.89
CA ARG A 500 -18.27 9.63 -16.26
C ARG A 500 -17.07 8.69 -16.30
N ARG A 501 -16.06 8.88 -15.44
CA ARG A 501 -14.86 8.06 -15.39
C ARG A 501 -15.20 6.63 -14.98
N PHE A 502 -16.05 6.47 -13.96
CA PHE A 502 -16.58 5.19 -13.53
C PHE A 502 -17.29 4.46 -14.68
N ALA A 503 -18.25 5.12 -15.34
CA ALA A 503 -18.98 4.55 -16.46
C ALA A 503 -18.09 4.20 -17.66
N THR A 504 -17.13 5.07 -18.03
CA THR A 504 -16.28 4.83 -19.21
C THR A 504 -15.17 3.82 -18.97
N GLN A 505 -14.71 3.65 -17.74
CA GLN A 505 -13.62 2.73 -17.42
C GLN A 505 -14.10 1.33 -17.05
N PHE A 506 -15.18 1.25 -16.31
CA PHE A 506 -15.70 -0.04 -15.83
C PHE A 506 -16.79 -0.61 -16.71
N PHE A 507 -17.55 0.26 -17.40
CA PHE A 507 -18.62 -0.16 -18.29
C PHE A 507 -18.35 0.29 -19.74
N ARG A 508 -18.53 -0.58 -20.69
CA ARG A 508 -18.57 -0.24 -22.11
C ARG A 508 -20.03 -0.11 -22.55
N LEU A 509 -20.30 0.55 -23.67
CA LEU A 509 -21.65 0.61 -24.26
C LEU A 509 -22.26 -0.78 -24.47
N SER A 510 -21.42 -1.79 -24.74
CA SER A 510 -21.82 -3.21 -24.83
C SER A 510 -22.33 -3.81 -23.51
N ASP A 511 -22.00 -3.22 -22.36
CA ASP A 511 -22.38 -3.71 -21.04
C ASP A 511 -23.73 -3.13 -20.56
N MET A 512 -24.19 -2.05 -21.22
CA MET A 512 -25.44 -1.34 -20.87
C MET A 512 -26.70 -2.19 -20.82
N PRO A 513 -26.96 -3.14 -21.76
CA PRO A 513 -28.14 -3.98 -21.67
C PRO A 513 -28.16 -4.86 -20.42
N LEU A 514 -27.01 -5.31 -19.99
CA LEU A 514 -26.82 -6.16 -18.80
C LEU A 514 -27.03 -5.35 -17.51
N LEU A 515 -26.47 -4.14 -17.44
CA LEU A 515 -26.67 -3.18 -16.35
C LEU A 515 -28.15 -2.80 -16.17
N LEU A 516 -28.84 -2.49 -17.27
CA LEU A 516 -30.27 -2.17 -17.25
C LEU A 516 -31.11 -3.35 -16.76
N LYS A 517 -30.71 -4.59 -17.08
CA LYS A 517 -31.36 -5.80 -16.59
C LYS A 517 -31.17 -5.95 -15.07
N MET A 518 -29.96 -5.70 -14.56
CA MET A 518 -29.69 -5.75 -13.11
C MET A 518 -30.46 -4.68 -12.34
N MET A 519 -30.48 -3.43 -12.84
CA MET A 519 -31.23 -2.34 -12.21
C MET A 519 -32.77 -2.59 -12.21
N ARG A 520 -33.29 -3.37 -13.15
CA ARG A 520 -34.71 -3.77 -13.18
C ARG A 520 -35.04 -4.93 -12.22
N GLN A 521 -34.08 -5.75 -11.85
CA GLN A 521 -34.25 -6.85 -10.89
C GLN A 521 -34.14 -6.36 -9.42
N GLN A 522 -33.72 -5.12 -9.19
CA GLN A 522 -33.61 -4.50 -7.88
C GLN A 522 -34.80 -3.56 -7.53
N ARG A 523 -35.75 -3.41 -8.42
CA ARG A 523 -37.07 -2.79 -8.18
C ARG A 523 -38.14 -3.85 -7.93
#